data_9c1207ab680c33f51b553915f561b89d
#
_entry.id   9c1207ab680c33f51b553915f561b89d
#
_cell.length_a   1.000
_cell.length_b   1.000
_cell.length_c   1.000
_cell.angle_alpha   90.00
_cell.angle_beta   90.00
_cell.angle_gamma   90.00
#
_symmetry.space_group_name_H-M   'P 1'
#
loop_
_entity.id
_entity.type
_entity.pdbx_description
1 polymer ?
#
loop_
_entity_poly.entity_id
_entity_poly.type
_entity_poly.pdbx_seq_one_letter_code
_entity_poly.pdbx_strand_id
1 'polypeptide(L)'
;MPDPETRRLLGRLPFLGGVPDAALDRLAAIARPVRHDVGALLFRRGDPGEGLVVVVDGLVRIHLSTEAGRELTLGLIGPGEPLGEIALIDGGPRSADATALTPVRALLLRHADAARIIGEDAAVAAALLRTLAARLRRTTDQAEAVGLRSLPERVAMALLQLAAADPSGLVRLPQGQIAALVAATRPKVNAVLAEFRGRGLIEPVRAGLRLSDPAGLRGLAAGG
;
A
#
# COMPACT_ATOMS: atom_id res chain seq x y z
N MET A 1 12.94 10.69 -26.63
CA MET A 1 12.21 9.40 -26.74
C MET A 1 12.01 8.85 -25.34
N PRO A 2 10.89 8.23 -25.02
CA PRO A 2 10.69 7.59 -23.72
C PRO A 2 11.75 6.51 -23.52
N ASP A 3 12.22 6.36 -22.27
CA ASP A 3 13.12 5.29 -21.89
C ASP A 3 12.42 3.92 -22.12
N PRO A 4 13.01 3.00 -22.93
CA PRO A 4 12.39 1.71 -23.24
C PRO A 4 12.12 0.84 -22.00
N GLU A 5 12.95 0.97 -20.94
CA GLU A 5 12.78 0.25 -19.69
C GLU A 5 11.55 0.78 -18.94
N THR A 6 11.46 2.11 -18.79
CA THR A 6 10.29 2.78 -18.16
C THR A 6 9.00 2.43 -18.89
N ARG A 7 9.00 2.44 -20.24
CA ARG A 7 7.84 2.05 -21.04
C ARG A 7 7.41 0.60 -20.79
N ARG A 8 8.38 -0.33 -20.73
CA ARG A 8 8.11 -1.74 -20.44
C ARG A 8 7.57 -1.93 -19.02
N LEU A 9 8.10 -1.21 -18.04
CA LEU A 9 7.59 -1.23 -16.67
C LEU A 9 6.14 -0.78 -16.61
N LEU A 10 5.79 0.38 -17.18
CA LEU A 10 4.41 0.89 -17.20
C LEU A 10 3.45 -0.09 -17.87
N GLY A 11 3.83 -0.72 -18.99
CA GLY A 11 2.99 -1.69 -19.69
C GLY A 11 2.71 -2.99 -18.92
N ARG A 12 3.48 -3.27 -17.86
CA ARG A 12 3.28 -4.42 -16.97
C ARG A 12 2.45 -4.10 -15.73
N LEU A 13 2.11 -2.82 -15.50
CA LEU A 13 1.36 -2.42 -14.31
C LEU A 13 -0.11 -2.81 -14.45
N PRO A 14 -0.66 -3.60 -13.51
CA PRO A 14 -2.04 -4.09 -13.62
C PRO A 14 -3.07 -2.97 -13.74
N PHE A 15 -2.86 -1.83 -13.05
CA PHE A 15 -3.81 -0.72 -13.08
C PHE A 15 -3.88 -0.02 -14.45
N LEU A 16 -2.80 -0.10 -15.28
CA LEU A 16 -2.76 0.42 -16.64
C LEU A 16 -3.22 -0.61 -17.70
N GLY A 17 -3.72 -1.77 -17.27
CA GLY A 17 -4.28 -2.76 -18.16
C GLY A 17 -5.39 -2.19 -19.04
N GLY A 18 -5.26 -2.36 -20.37
CA GLY A 18 -6.18 -1.82 -21.36
C GLY A 18 -5.94 -0.35 -21.76
N VAL A 19 -4.88 0.28 -21.26
CA VAL A 19 -4.45 1.61 -21.73
C VAL A 19 -3.72 1.44 -23.07
N PRO A 20 -4.06 2.23 -24.11
CA PRO A 20 -3.42 2.14 -25.44
C PRO A 20 -1.91 2.44 -25.39
N ASP A 21 -1.16 1.83 -26.30
CA ASP A 21 0.31 2.00 -26.38
C ASP A 21 0.73 3.45 -26.51
N ALA A 22 0.03 4.25 -27.31
CA ALA A 22 0.31 5.67 -27.46
C ALA A 22 0.18 6.46 -26.14
N ALA A 23 -0.79 6.12 -25.29
CA ALA A 23 -0.93 6.73 -23.98
C ALA A 23 0.16 6.26 -23.01
N LEU A 24 0.53 4.98 -23.06
CA LEU A 24 1.65 4.44 -22.29
C LEU A 24 2.98 5.10 -22.67
N ASP A 25 3.19 5.39 -23.97
CA ASP A 25 4.39 6.10 -24.46
C ASP A 25 4.44 7.54 -23.91
N ARG A 26 3.29 8.22 -23.86
CA ARG A 26 3.18 9.57 -23.26
C ARG A 26 3.46 9.54 -21.76
N LEU A 27 2.92 8.54 -21.03
CA LEU A 27 3.22 8.36 -19.59
C LEU A 27 4.70 8.06 -19.37
N ALA A 28 5.32 7.21 -20.22
CA ALA A 28 6.74 6.89 -20.12
C ALA A 28 7.64 8.10 -20.35
N ALA A 29 7.25 9.00 -21.26
CA ALA A 29 8.01 10.21 -21.57
C ALA A 29 8.12 11.19 -20.39
N ILE A 30 7.13 11.18 -19.48
CA ILE A 30 7.11 12.07 -18.30
C ILE A 30 7.52 11.36 -17.01
N ALA A 31 7.58 10.04 -16.99
CA ALA A 31 7.91 9.24 -15.81
C ALA A 31 9.41 9.37 -15.46
N ARG A 32 9.68 9.56 -14.18
CA ARG A 32 11.05 9.65 -13.64
C ARG A 32 11.26 8.57 -12.59
N PRO A 33 12.31 7.73 -12.72
CA PRO A 33 12.65 6.78 -11.67
C PRO A 33 13.05 7.49 -10.39
N VAL A 34 12.51 7.03 -9.26
CA VAL A 34 12.85 7.49 -7.91
C VAL A 34 13.08 6.28 -7.00
N ARG A 35 13.90 6.46 -5.95
CA ARG A 35 14.20 5.43 -4.96
C ARG A 35 14.06 6.00 -3.57
N HIS A 36 13.58 5.17 -2.65
CA HIS A 36 13.45 5.52 -1.24
C HIS A 36 13.99 4.38 -0.39
N ASP A 37 14.78 4.71 0.62
CA ASP A 37 15.28 3.76 1.58
C ASP A 37 14.19 3.37 2.59
N VAL A 38 14.41 2.27 3.31
CA VAL A 38 13.51 1.84 4.39
C VAL A 38 13.33 2.95 5.41
N GLY A 39 12.10 3.24 5.78
CA GLY A 39 11.72 4.30 6.71
C GLY A 39 11.68 5.71 6.10
N ALA A 40 12.08 5.87 4.84
CA ALA A 40 11.99 7.16 4.17
C ALA A 40 10.53 7.60 4.02
N LEU A 41 10.27 8.86 4.29
CA LEU A 41 9.00 9.52 4.05
C LEU A 41 8.96 9.98 2.60
N LEU A 42 7.99 9.48 1.82
CA LEU A 42 7.80 9.89 0.43
C LEU A 42 7.12 11.26 0.35
N PHE A 43 6.11 11.47 1.20
CA PHE A 43 5.41 12.75 1.39
C PHE A 43 4.62 12.74 2.71
N ARG A 44 4.28 13.92 3.22
CA ARG A 44 3.45 14.13 4.41
C ARG A 44 2.04 14.55 4.03
N ARG A 45 1.11 14.27 4.92
CA ARG A 45 -0.22 14.88 4.89
C ARG A 45 -0.09 16.40 4.93
N GLY A 46 -0.79 17.08 4.03
CA GLY A 46 -0.74 18.53 3.90
C GLY A 46 0.32 19.07 2.94
N ASP A 47 1.29 18.24 2.52
CA ASP A 47 2.27 18.65 1.50
C ASP A 47 1.59 18.95 0.16
N PRO A 48 2.15 19.83 -0.67
CA PRO A 48 1.69 20.00 -2.05
C PRO A 48 1.74 18.69 -2.84
N GLY A 49 0.75 18.49 -3.70
CA GLY A 49 0.65 17.31 -4.57
C GLY A 49 1.60 17.39 -5.76
N GLU A 50 2.87 17.06 -5.62
CA GLU A 50 3.87 17.14 -6.70
C GLU A 50 3.62 16.22 -7.89
N GLY A 51 2.79 15.18 -7.73
CA GLY A 51 2.48 14.22 -8.80
C GLY A 51 2.02 12.87 -8.29
N LEU A 52 1.89 11.93 -9.23
CA LEU A 52 1.56 10.53 -9.00
C LEU A 52 2.85 9.72 -8.84
N VAL A 53 2.94 8.93 -7.80
CA VAL A 53 4.02 7.96 -7.61
C VAL A 53 3.47 6.58 -7.92
N VAL A 54 4.16 5.79 -8.74
CA VAL A 54 3.77 4.41 -9.07
C VAL A 54 4.85 3.46 -8.54
N VAL A 55 4.50 2.60 -7.61
CA VAL A 55 5.44 1.64 -7.02
C VAL A 55 5.80 0.57 -8.05
N VAL A 56 7.09 0.38 -8.31
CA VAL A 56 7.62 -0.68 -9.17
C VAL A 56 8.06 -1.88 -8.34
N ASP A 57 8.65 -1.61 -7.17
CA ASP A 57 9.14 -2.62 -6.25
C ASP A 57 9.17 -2.05 -4.83
N GLY A 58 8.97 -2.91 -3.83
CA GLY A 58 8.90 -2.52 -2.45
C GLY A 58 7.48 -2.30 -1.94
N LEU A 59 7.37 -1.80 -0.70
CA LEU A 59 6.11 -1.62 0.02
C LEU A 59 6.08 -0.25 0.68
N VAL A 60 5.00 0.49 0.47
CA VAL A 60 4.74 1.81 1.06
C VAL A 60 3.52 1.73 1.98
N ARG A 61 3.62 2.30 3.17
CA ARG A 61 2.53 2.45 4.13
C ARG A 61 1.90 3.83 3.96
N ILE A 62 0.59 3.86 3.78
CA ILE A 62 -0.22 5.08 3.84
C ILE A 62 -0.81 5.17 5.24
N HIS A 63 -0.58 6.29 5.94
CA HIS A 63 -1.01 6.42 7.33
C HIS A 63 -1.37 7.85 7.69
N LEU A 64 -2.09 7.98 8.80
CA LEU A 64 -2.31 9.24 9.50
C LEU A 64 -1.48 9.22 10.78
N SER A 65 -0.89 10.35 11.14
CA SER A 65 -0.20 10.56 12.40
C SER A 65 -0.79 11.75 13.14
N THR A 66 -0.85 11.67 14.47
CA THR A 66 -1.22 12.79 15.33
C THR A 66 0.01 13.39 15.97
N GLU A 67 -0.07 14.64 16.43
CA GLU A 67 1.01 15.30 17.17
C GLU A 67 1.44 14.52 18.43
N ALA A 68 0.52 13.76 19.04
CA ALA A 68 0.81 12.86 20.16
C ALA A 68 1.49 11.54 19.74
N GLY A 69 1.93 11.40 18.47
CA GLY A 69 2.64 10.22 17.98
C GLY A 69 1.77 8.97 17.79
N ARG A 70 0.44 9.08 17.83
CA ARG A 70 -0.45 7.96 17.47
C ARG A 70 -0.56 7.86 15.95
N GLU A 71 -0.48 6.65 15.44
CA GLU A 71 -0.57 6.36 14.02
C GLU A 71 -1.75 5.44 13.70
N LEU A 72 -2.38 5.68 12.55
CA LEU A 72 -3.39 4.83 11.95
C LEU A 72 -2.98 4.52 10.52
N THR A 73 -2.73 3.27 10.21
CA THR A 73 -2.46 2.83 8.84
C THR A 73 -3.77 2.76 8.06
N LEU A 74 -3.83 3.44 6.93
CA LEU A 74 -4.97 3.43 6.02
C LEU A 74 -4.82 2.34 4.94
N GLY A 75 -3.60 1.86 4.68
CA GLY A 75 -3.35 0.83 3.70
C GLY A 75 -1.87 0.63 3.39
N LEU A 76 -1.62 -0.42 2.65
CA LEU A 76 -0.31 -0.73 2.06
C LEU A 76 -0.41 -0.62 0.55
N ILE A 77 0.61 -0.06 -0.06
CA ILE A 77 0.75 0.11 -1.51
C ILE A 77 1.96 -0.72 -1.94
N GLY A 78 1.72 -1.69 -2.79
CA GLY A 78 2.74 -2.58 -3.33
C GLY A 78 3.06 -2.34 -4.80
N PRO A 79 3.87 -3.23 -5.41
CA PRO A 79 4.22 -3.14 -6.82
C PRO A 79 2.99 -3.09 -7.74
N GLY A 80 3.02 -2.17 -8.69
CA GLY A 80 1.93 -1.96 -9.65
C GLY A 80 0.82 -1.02 -9.16
N GLU A 81 0.92 -0.48 -7.95
CA GLU A 81 -0.10 0.41 -7.42
C GLU A 81 0.37 1.88 -7.42
N PRO A 82 -0.49 2.83 -7.82
CA PRO A 82 -0.22 4.25 -7.71
C PRO A 82 -0.58 4.81 -6.34
N LEU A 83 0.10 5.89 -5.93
CA LEU A 83 -0.22 6.69 -4.75
C LEU A 83 -0.07 8.19 -5.03
N GLY A 84 -0.82 9.01 -4.28
CA GLY A 84 -0.87 10.46 -4.44
C GLY A 84 -1.84 10.93 -5.53
N GLU A 85 -2.72 10.04 -5.99
CA GLU A 85 -3.74 10.28 -7.00
C GLU A 85 -4.82 11.27 -6.56
N ILE A 86 -5.14 11.35 -5.26
CA ILE A 86 -6.15 12.27 -4.74
C ILE A 86 -5.72 13.71 -5.05
N ALA A 87 -4.56 14.12 -4.57
CA ALA A 87 -4.01 15.45 -4.82
C ALA A 87 -3.80 15.74 -6.32
N LEU A 88 -3.58 14.71 -7.15
CA LEU A 88 -3.47 14.87 -8.60
C LEU A 88 -4.82 15.21 -9.25
N ILE A 89 -5.93 14.67 -8.73
CA ILE A 89 -7.27 14.80 -9.31
C ILE A 89 -7.97 16.06 -8.81
N ASP A 90 -7.90 16.33 -7.50
CA ASP A 90 -8.64 17.45 -6.87
C ASP A 90 -7.80 18.73 -6.73
N GLY A 91 -6.49 18.66 -7.03
CA GLY A 91 -5.57 19.78 -6.85
C GLY A 91 -5.29 20.13 -5.40
N GLY A 92 -5.79 19.36 -4.45
CA GLY A 92 -5.61 19.55 -3.02
C GLY A 92 -4.23 19.09 -2.51
N PRO A 93 -3.97 19.27 -1.22
CA PRO A 93 -2.75 18.73 -0.58
C PRO A 93 -2.83 17.22 -0.43
N ARG A 94 -1.69 16.60 -0.07
CA ARG A 94 -1.65 15.17 0.27
C ARG A 94 -2.62 14.85 1.41
N SER A 95 -3.44 13.83 1.24
CA SER A 95 -4.47 13.44 2.20
C SER A 95 -3.95 12.59 3.38
N ALA A 96 -2.76 12.01 3.24
CA ALA A 96 -2.13 11.14 4.23
C ALA A 96 -0.60 11.17 4.10
N ASP A 97 0.09 10.62 5.10
CA ASP A 97 1.53 10.36 5.06
C ASP A 97 1.81 9.08 4.24
N ALA A 98 2.97 9.03 3.57
CA ALA A 98 3.44 7.85 2.86
C ALA A 98 4.88 7.52 3.27
N THR A 99 5.11 6.33 3.84
CA THR A 99 6.41 5.89 4.34
C THR A 99 6.83 4.56 3.73
N ALA A 100 8.07 4.45 3.26
CA ALA A 100 8.63 3.20 2.75
C ALA A 100 8.83 2.18 3.87
N LEU A 101 8.22 1.00 3.77
CA LEU A 101 8.40 -0.11 4.72
C LEU A 101 9.58 -1.03 4.33
N THR A 102 9.89 -1.08 3.06
CA THR A 102 11.05 -1.76 2.46
C THR A 102 11.78 -0.76 1.58
N PRO A 103 12.94 -1.08 1.00
CA PRO A 103 13.49 -0.28 -0.10
C PRO A 103 12.46 -0.19 -1.22
N VAL A 104 12.18 1.03 -1.72
CA VAL A 104 11.16 1.27 -2.74
C VAL A 104 11.82 1.79 -4.02
N ARG A 105 11.47 1.18 -5.14
CA ARG A 105 11.68 1.73 -6.49
C ARG A 105 10.32 2.16 -7.05
N ALA A 106 10.24 3.38 -7.54
CA ALA A 106 8.99 3.93 -8.05
C ALA A 106 9.22 4.81 -9.28
N LEU A 107 8.14 5.14 -9.97
CA LEU A 107 8.09 6.12 -11.05
C LEU A 107 7.29 7.33 -10.56
N LEU A 108 7.88 8.52 -10.63
CA LEU A 108 7.21 9.79 -10.37
C LEU A 108 6.72 10.38 -11.69
N LEU A 109 5.42 10.64 -11.79
CA LEU A 109 4.79 11.38 -12.87
C LEU A 109 4.38 12.75 -12.33
N ARG A 110 5.01 13.83 -12.80
CA ARG A 110 4.75 15.18 -12.30
C ARG A 110 3.31 15.61 -12.51
N HIS A 111 2.77 16.39 -11.56
CA HIS A 111 1.37 16.77 -11.50
C HIS A 111 0.84 17.33 -12.84
N ALA A 112 1.44 18.42 -13.35
CA ALA A 112 0.93 19.08 -14.54
C ALA A 112 0.89 18.18 -15.79
N ASP A 113 1.94 17.36 -15.99
CA ASP A 113 2.04 16.46 -17.14
C ASP A 113 1.06 15.28 -17.00
N ALA A 114 0.96 14.70 -15.81
CA ALA A 114 0.05 13.59 -15.53
C ALA A 114 -1.42 14.03 -15.63
N ALA A 115 -1.78 15.17 -15.04
CA ALA A 115 -3.13 15.73 -15.11
C ALA A 115 -3.57 15.99 -16.57
N ARG A 116 -2.66 16.52 -17.39
CA ARG A 116 -2.93 16.71 -18.84
C ARG A 116 -3.20 15.39 -19.55
N ILE A 117 -2.39 14.36 -19.36
CA ILE A 117 -2.59 13.06 -20.00
C ILE A 117 -3.90 12.43 -19.53
N ILE A 118 -4.22 12.48 -18.25
CA ILE A 118 -5.48 11.97 -17.68
C ILE A 118 -6.67 12.70 -18.28
N GLY A 119 -6.60 14.03 -18.46
CA GLY A 119 -7.68 14.82 -19.03
C GLY A 119 -7.90 14.59 -20.52
N GLU A 120 -6.86 14.17 -21.26
CA GLU A 120 -6.90 13.95 -22.72
C GLU A 120 -7.17 12.47 -23.10
N ASP A 121 -6.98 11.52 -22.18
CA ASP A 121 -7.05 10.10 -22.46
C ASP A 121 -8.05 9.37 -21.55
N ALA A 122 -9.20 9.03 -22.09
CA ALA A 122 -10.27 8.37 -21.36
C ALA A 122 -9.85 6.99 -20.80
N ALA A 123 -8.93 6.26 -21.44
CA ALA A 123 -8.48 4.96 -20.95
C ALA A 123 -7.59 5.11 -19.71
N VAL A 124 -6.74 6.15 -19.67
CA VAL A 124 -5.92 6.50 -18.51
C VAL A 124 -6.80 6.96 -17.36
N ALA A 125 -7.78 7.82 -17.63
CA ALA A 125 -8.76 8.28 -16.63
C ALA A 125 -9.56 7.10 -16.06
N ALA A 126 -10.05 6.20 -16.89
CA ALA A 126 -10.77 4.99 -16.44
C ALA A 126 -9.90 4.06 -15.60
N ALA A 127 -8.61 3.92 -15.94
CA ALA A 127 -7.66 3.14 -15.16
C ALA A 127 -7.51 3.72 -13.73
N LEU A 128 -7.38 5.03 -13.62
CA LEU A 128 -7.29 5.73 -12.34
C LEU A 128 -8.58 5.63 -11.52
N LEU A 129 -9.74 5.77 -12.16
CA LEU A 129 -11.05 5.58 -11.51
C LEU A 129 -11.22 4.16 -10.96
N ARG A 130 -10.81 3.13 -11.70
CA ARG A 130 -10.82 1.75 -11.18
C ARG A 130 -9.93 1.60 -9.94
N THR A 131 -8.77 2.24 -9.92
CA THR A 131 -7.86 2.24 -8.78
C THR A 131 -8.49 2.92 -7.57
N LEU A 132 -9.12 4.09 -7.75
CA LEU A 132 -9.82 4.80 -6.68
C LEU A 132 -11.00 3.99 -6.13
N ALA A 133 -11.78 3.35 -7.00
CA ALA A 133 -12.89 2.48 -6.58
C ALA A 133 -12.39 1.27 -5.76
N ALA A 134 -11.29 0.66 -6.16
CA ALA A 134 -10.67 -0.41 -5.39
C ALA A 134 -10.13 0.07 -4.03
N ARG A 135 -9.53 1.27 -4.00
CA ARG A 135 -9.05 1.89 -2.75
C ARG A 135 -10.18 2.26 -1.81
N LEU A 136 -11.27 2.82 -2.32
CA LEU A 136 -12.46 3.13 -1.52
C LEU A 136 -13.03 1.87 -0.86
N ARG A 137 -13.16 0.77 -1.61
CA ARG A 137 -13.59 -0.51 -1.03
C ARG A 137 -12.66 -0.97 0.09
N ARG A 138 -11.33 -0.97 -0.12
CA ARG A 138 -10.36 -1.33 0.94
C ARG A 138 -10.47 -0.44 2.18
N THR A 139 -10.69 0.86 2.00
CA THR A 139 -10.87 1.80 3.12
C THR A 139 -12.18 1.52 3.87
N THR A 140 -13.25 1.17 3.16
CA THR A 140 -14.53 0.76 3.76
C THR A 140 -14.37 -0.52 4.57
N ASP A 141 -13.70 -1.55 4.00
CA ASP A 141 -13.41 -2.82 4.68
C ASP A 141 -12.56 -2.59 5.94
N GLN A 142 -11.62 -1.64 5.88
CA GLN A 142 -10.79 -1.30 7.03
C GLN A 142 -11.57 -0.55 8.11
N ALA A 143 -12.47 0.35 7.74
CA ALA A 143 -13.36 1.03 8.67
C ALA A 143 -14.29 0.03 9.37
N GLU A 144 -14.86 -0.92 8.62
CA GLU A 144 -15.63 -2.04 9.16
C GLU A 144 -14.79 -2.88 10.14
N ALA A 145 -13.58 -3.27 9.72
CA ALA A 145 -12.70 -4.08 10.55
C ALA A 145 -12.37 -3.39 11.88
N VAL A 146 -12.07 -2.08 11.86
CA VAL A 146 -11.75 -1.32 13.09
C VAL A 146 -12.99 -1.15 13.98
N GLY A 147 -14.17 -0.97 13.37
CA GLY A 147 -15.41 -0.73 14.09
C GLY A 147 -16.11 -2.00 14.62
N LEU A 148 -16.01 -3.11 13.91
CA LEU A 148 -16.84 -4.30 14.17
C LEU A 148 -16.03 -5.55 14.53
N ARG A 149 -14.72 -5.61 14.26
CA ARG A 149 -13.91 -6.80 14.50
C ARG A 149 -13.07 -6.69 15.75
N SER A 150 -12.92 -7.80 16.46
CA SER A 150 -12.01 -7.91 17.60
C SER A 150 -10.53 -7.75 17.18
N LEU A 151 -9.67 -7.45 18.14
CA LEU A 151 -8.23 -7.32 17.83
C LEU A 151 -7.60 -8.61 17.29
N PRO A 152 -7.90 -9.82 17.82
CA PRO A 152 -7.40 -11.06 17.23
C PRO A 152 -7.79 -11.25 15.78
N GLU A 153 -9.03 -10.96 15.40
CA GLU A 153 -9.51 -11.05 14.01
C GLU A 153 -8.73 -10.11 13.10
N ARG A 154 -8.54 -8.83 13.51
CA ARG A 154 -7.77 -7.85 12.75
C ARG A 154 -6.31 -8.25 12.58
N VAL A 155 -5.69 -8.81 13.64
CA VAL A 155 -4.31 -9.31 13.58
C VAL A 155 -4.22 -10.50 12.63
N ALA A 156 -5.15 -11.46 12.69
CA ALA A 156 -5.17 -12.59 11.76
C ALA A 156 -5.29 -12.15 10.30
N MET A 157 -6.20 -11.21 9.99
CA MET A 157 -6.34 -10.62 8.65
C MET A 157 -5.04 -9.95 8.18
N ALA A 158 -4.42 -9.12 9.01
CA ALA A 158 -3.18 -8.43 8.67
C ALA A 158 -2.03 -9.40 8.39
N LEU A 159 -1.87 -10.45 9.19
CA LEU A 159 -0.85 -11.48 8.97
C LEU A 159 -1.05 -12.22 7.65
N LEU A 160 -2.30 -12.60 7.34
CA LEU A 160 -2.64 -13.26 6.07
C LEU A 160 -2.33 -12.37 4.85
N GLN A 161 -2.67 -11.08 4.91
CA GLN A 161 -2.39 -10.11 3.85
C GLN A 161 -0.88 -9.91 3.65
N LEU A 162 -0.14 -9.75 4.74
CA LEU A 162 1.31 -9.54 4.69
C LEU A 162 2.05 -10.77 4.14
N ALA A 163 1.64 -11.97 4.55
CA ALA A 163 2.23 -13.21 4.04
C ALA A 163 1.91 -13.41 2.56
N ALA A 164 0.71 -13.04 2.11
CA ALA A 164 0.33 -13.12 0.69
C ALA A 164 1.11 -12.11 -0.19
N ALA A 165 1.53 -10.98 0.37
CA ALA A 165 2.31 -9.96 -0.33
C ALA A 165 3.82 -10.27 -0.41
N ASP A 166 4.34 -11.19 0.41
CA ASP A 166 5.75 -11.60 0.41
C ASP A 166 5.91 -12.88 -0.42
N PRO A 167 6.82 -12.93 -1.43
CA PRO A 167 7.04 -14.12 -2.27
C PRO A 167 7.43 -15.38 -1.48
N SER A 168 8.02 -15.22 -0.28
CA SER A 168 8.38 -16.32 0.62
C SER A 168 7.25 -16.71 1.60
N GLY A 169 6.11 -16.00 1.58
CA GLY A 169 5.00 -16.22 2.51
C GLY A 169 5.30 -15.82 3.96
N LEU A 170 6.31 -15.00 4.18
CA LEU A 170 6.73 -14.56 5.52
C LEU A 170 6.22 -13.17 5.85
N VAL A 171 5.86 -12.95 7.12
CA VAL A 171 5.58 -11.63 7.66
C VAL A 171 6.86 -11.03 8.22
N ARG A 172 7.44 -10.06 7.51
CA ARG A 172 8.74 -9.43 7.86
C ARG A 172 8.60 -8.09 8.59
N LEU A 173 7.38 -7.62 8.83
CA LEU A 173 7.17 -6.34 9.48
C LEU A 173 7.44 -6.40 10.99
N PRO A 174 8.09 -5.36 11.57
CA PRO A 174 8.20 -5.19 13.01
C PRO A 174 6.82 -5.14 13.69
N GLN A 175 6.73 -5.65 14.92
CA GLN A 175 5.47 -5.70 15.68
C GLN A 175 4.80 -4.32 15.85
N GLY A 176 5.60 -3.24 15.94
CA GLY A 176 5.06 -1.88 15.98
C GLY A 176 4.33 -1.47 14.69
N GLN A 177 4.81 -1.92 13.54
CA GLN A 177 4.16 -1.67 12.26
C GLN A 177 2.90 -2.54 12.08
N ILE A 178 2.91 -3.79 12.57
CA ILE A 178 1.70 -4.62 12.63
C ILE A 178 0.66 -3.95 13.54
N ALA A 179 1.07 -3.39 14.68
CA ALA A 179 0.18 -2.69 15.60
C ALA A 179 -0.48 -1.47 14.95
N ALA A 180 0.29 -0.66 14.21
CA ALA A 180 -0.25 0.46 13.44
C ALA A 180 -1.23 0.01 12.34
N LEU A 181 -0.95 -1.11 11.67
CA LEU A 181 -1.83 -1.71 10.66
C LEU A 181 -3.21 -2.06 11.22
N VAL A 182 -3.24 -2.63 12.42
CA VAL A 182 -4.49 -3.10 13.05
C VAL A 182 -5.11 -2.06 14.00
N ALA A 183 -4.65 -0.81 13.97
CA ALA A 183 -5.12 0.28 14.83
C ALA A 183 -5.11 -0.11 16.32
N ALA A 184 -4.00 -0.65 16.82
CA ALA A 184 -3.84 -1.08 18.20
C ALA A 184 -2.45 -0.72 18.76
N THR A 185 -2.27 -0.82 20.08
CA THR A 185 -0.97 -0.63 20.70
C THR A 185 -0.09 -1.87 20.56
N ARG A 186 1.24 -1.67 20.46
CA ARG A 186 2.22 -2.77 20.38
C ARG A 186 2.07 -3.82 21.49
N PRO A 187 1.86 -3.46 22.79
CA PRO A 187 1.64 -4.45 23.84
C PRO A 187 0.41 -5.34 23.60
N LYS A 188 -0.72 -4.76 23.14
CA LYS A 188 -1.93 -5.53 22.82
C LYS A 188 -1.71 -6.50 21.66
N VAL A 189 -1.03 -6.05 20.60
CA VAL A 189 -0.69 -6.92 19.46
C VAL A 189 0.27 -8.03 19.89
N ASN A 190 1.26 -7.73 20.73
CA ASN A 190 2.19 -8.74 21.25
C ASN A 190 1.47 -9.83 22.04
N ALA A 191 0.46 -9.48 22.84
CA ALA A 191 -0.37 -10.47 23.55
C ALA A 191 -1.11 -11.40 22.57
N VAL A 192 -1.72 -10.85 21.52
CA VAL A 192 -2.39 -11.64 20.47
C VAL A 192 -1.40 -12.53 19.71
N LEU A 193 -0.22 -12.00 19.34
CA LEU A 193 0.82 -12.81 18.69
C LEU A 193 1.34 -13.94 19.58
N ALA A 194 1.44 -13.70 20.91
CA ALA A 194 1.81 -14.75 21.88
C ALA A 194 0.73 -15.84 21.96
N GLU A 195 -0.55 -15.46 21.98
CA GLU A 195 -1.68 -16.38 21.93
C GLU A 195 -1.65 -17.23 20.64
N PHE A 196 -1.50 -16.58 19.45
CA PHE A 196 -1.44 -17.27 18.16
C PHE A 196 -0.28 -18.25 18.09
N ARG A 197 0.87 -17.92 18.68
CA ARG A 197 1.99 -18.83 18.80
C ARG A 197 1.69 -20.01 19.72
N GLY A 198 1.07 -19.76 20.88
CA GLY A 198 0.65 -20.82 21.81
C GLY A 198 -0.36 -21.81 21.18
N ARG A 199 -1.19 -21.33 20.24
CA ARG A 199 -2.14 -22.13 19.45
C ARG A 199 -1.51 -22.79 18.22
N GLY A 200 -0.24 -22.60 17.94
CA GLY A 200 0.45 -23.15 16.78
C GLY A 200 0.07 -22.51 15.43
N LEU A 201 -0.60 -21.36 15.44
CA LEU A 201 -1.04 -20.67 14.22
C LEU A 201 0.11 -19.97 13.49
N ILE A 202 1.10 -19.50 14.26
CA ILE A 202 2.29 -18.80 13.76
C ILE A 202 3.55 -19.29 14.49
N GLU A 203 4.69 -19.20 13.82
CA GLU A 203 6.00 -19.45 14.43
C GLU A 203 7.00 -18.31 14.11
N PRO A 204 7.84 -17.92 15.08
CA PRO A 204 8.94 -17.00 14.81
C PRO A 204 10.03 -17.72 14.02
N VAL A 205 10.52 -17.07 12.96
CA VAL A 205 11.68 -17.52 12.18
C VAL A 205 12.74 -16.42 12.15
N ARG A 206 13.98 -16.75 11.73
CA ARG A 206 15.08 -15.76 11.69
C ARG A 206 14.74 -14.48 10.93
N ALA A 207 13.89 -14.58 9.91
CA ALA A 207 13.56 -13.45 9.02
C ALA A 207 12.15 -12.87 9.24
N GLY A 208 11.44 -13.21 10.34
CA GLY A 208 10.09 -12.70 10.59
C GLY A 208 9.17 -13.73 11.27
N LEU A 209 7.92 -13.78 10.84
CA LEU A 209 6.92 -14.75 11.29
C LEU A 209 6.49 -15.60 10.11
N ARG A 210 6.38 -16.93 10.33
CA ARG A 210 5.75 -17.86 9.40
C ARG A 210 4.34 -18.18 9.88
N LEU A 211 3.39 -18.28 8.95
CA LEU A 211 2.05 -18.76 9.25
C LEU A 211 2.07 -20.30 9.21
N SER A 212 2.01 -20.94 10.39
CA SER A 212 2.04 -22.40 10.52
C SER A 212 0.70 -23.02 10.19
N ASP A 213 -0.41 -22.33 10.53
CA ASP A 213 -1.77 -22.72 10.17
C ASP A 213 -2.54 -21.53 9.54
N PRO A 214 -2.37 -21.30 8.23
CA PRO A 214 -3.15 -20.28 7.53
C PRO A 214 -4.66 -20.53 7.51
N ALA A 215 -5.10 -21.79 7.63
CA ALA A 215 -6.52 -22.13 7.65
C ALA A 215 -7.17 -21.70 8.99
N GLY A 216 -6.53 -22.01 10.11
CA GLY A 216 -6.95 -21.54 11.43
C GLY A 216 -6.97 -20.02 11.54
N LEU A 217 -5.98 -19.33 10.95
CA LEU A 217 -5.99 -17.86 10.88
C LEU A 217 -7.14 -17.33 10.02
N ARG A 218 -7.50 -17.99 8.92
CA ARG A 218 -8.69 -17.60 8.10
C ARG A 218 -9.99 -17.80 8.88
N GLY A 219 -10.12 -18.88 9.65
CA GLY A 219 -11.26 -19.10 10.54
C GLY A 219 -11.41 -17.96 11.55
N LEU A 220 -10.34 -17.57 12.22
CA LEU A 220 -10.34 -16.42 13.13
C LEU A 220 -10.70 -15.12 12.42
N ALA A 221 -10.14 -14.88 11.24
CA ALA A 221 -10.41 -13.65 10.47
C ALA A 221 -11.87 -13.56 10.00
N ALA A 222 -12.58 -14.66 9.89
CA ALA A 222 -14.00 -14.72 9.53
C ALA A 222 -14.96 -14.52 10.71
N GLY A 223 -14.46 -14.35 11.94
CA GLY A 223 -15.31 -14.18 13.14
C GLY A 223 -15.89 -15.50 13.65
N GLY A 224 -15.13 -16.62 13.48
CA GLY A 224 -15.51 -17.97 13.89
C GLY A 224 -15.52 -18.19 15.39
#